data_41556252a12bbe1a81832918d83499bf
#
_entry.id   41556252a12bbe1a81832918d83499bf
#
_cell.length_a   1.000
_cell.length_b   1.000
_cell.length_c   1.000
_cell.angle_alpha   90.00
_cell.angle_beta   90.00
_cell.angle_gamma   90.00
#
_symmetry.space_group_name_H-M   'P 1'
#
loop_
_entity.id
_entity.type
_entity.pdbx_description
1 polymer ?
#
loop_
_entity_poly.entity_id
_entity_poly.type
_entity_poly.pdbx_seq_one_letter_code
_entity_poly.pdbx_strand_id
1 'polypeptide(L)'
;MVPDYYNIIHMNTNTNNHKTSYSITRGLFFLIMCSVIFTVLYYSLPRQNREPAISDYIDFSEGWTTSDGSPVDFSHISGTCTVTKKLPALTHDMALFFFYKSSNVTILIDDRLIYETMQPEGVFFGKTPGASYVSLPIYREDSGRTLTLVIDNPYGDGSGKINDMYLGRSEDILISRIRDKAPGFGISFLIAHLGLAFILFYLPLHKKHIIGSEILYLGLFALNIGIFMLADNRMLQLILRNSHIYHTIAELFMMLITIPLFLYLGKMYTEYSPVMVQAACLISVMDFSIRFCLNLTGRKDFHESLRLTHITFSILIALVIYAIGKGFYQNQKQHLKHNLST
;
A
#
# COMPACT_ATOMS: atom_id res chain seq x y z
N MET A 1 35.11 -31.42 -43.92
CA MET A 1 35.29 -31.16 -42.49
C MET A 1 35.09 -29.66 -42.28
N VAL A 2 33.86 -29.21 -42.16
CA VAL A 2 33.49 -27.85 -41.78
C VAL A 2 32.32 -28.00 -40.82
N PRO A 3 32.61 -28.23 -39.54
CA PRO A 3 31.62 -27.98 -38.51
C PRO A 3 32.22 -27.03 -37.50
N ASP A 4 31.52 -26.18 -36.86
CA ASP A 4 31.74 -25.39 -35.66
C ASP A 4 31.61 -23.87 -35.76
N TYR A 5 31.64 -23.27 -36.95
CA TYR A 5 31.38 -21.81 -37.01
C TYR A 5 29.94 -21.44 -36.67
N TYR A 6 28.96 -22.28 -37.00
CA TYR A 6 27.52 -22.01 -36.70
C TYR A 6 27.20 -22.10 -35.19
N ASN A 7 27.87 -23.02 -34.47
CA ASN A 7 27.66 -23.17 -33.03
C ASN A 7 28.33 -22.05 -32.20
N ILE A 8 29.46 -21.53 -32.64
CA ILE A 8 30.17 -20.44 -31.97
C ILE A 8 29.42 -19.12 -32.15
N ILE A 9 28.83 -18.84 -33.31
CA ILE A 9 28.01 -17.65 -33.55
C ILE A 9 26.73 -17.71 -32.74
N HIS A 10 26.06 -18.86 -32.65
CA HIS A 10 24.84 -19.02 -31.81
C HIS A 10 25.14 -18.95 -30.31
N MET A 11 26.28 -19.47 -29.82
CA MET A 11 26.67 -19.31 -28.43
C MET A 11 27.01 -17.84 -28.09
N ASN A 12 27.72 -17.14 -28.98
CA ASN A 12 28.12 -15.75 -28.72
C ASN A 12 26.93 -14.76 -28.80
N THR A 13 25.99 -14.98 -29.70
CA THR A 13 24.74 -14.18 -29.76
C THR A 13 23.84 -14.44 -28.57
N ASN A 14 23.79 -15.68 -28.05
CA ASN A 14 22.96 -16.02 -26.90
C ASN A 14 23.54 -15.42 -25.60
N THR A 15 24.87 -15.45 -25.41
CA THR A 15 25.53 -14.85 -24.24
C THR A 15 25.43 -13.32 -24.22
N ASN A 16 25.49 -12.67 -25.37
CA ASN A 16 25.31 -11.21 -25.48
C ASN A 16 23.86 -10.80 -25.23
N ASN A 17 22.89 -11.55 -25.74
CA ASN A 17 21.48 -11.30 -25.50
C ASN A 17 21.12 -11.46 -24.01
N HIS A 18 21.67 -12.47 -23.31
CA HIS A 18 21.47 -12.61 -21.87
C HIS A 18 22.11 -11.47 -21.08
N LYS A 19 23.34 -11.02 -21.40
CA LYS A 19 23.95 -9.87 -20.72
C LYS A 19 23.15 -8.59 -20.90
N THR A 20 22.62 -8.35 -22.09
CA THR A 20 21.76 -7.18 -22.38
C THR A 20 20.44 -7.28 -21.63
N SER A 21 19.80 -8.44 -21.57
CA SER A 21 18.57 -8.68 -20.80
C SER A 21 18.80 -8.39 -19.32
N TYR A 22 19.87 -8.88 -18.71
CA TYR A 22 20.21 -8.60 -17.30
C TYR A 22 20.44 -7.11 -17.02
N SER A 23 21.08 -6.39 -17.94
CA SER A 23 21.28 -4.94 -17.77
C SER A 23 19.96 -4.17 -17.79
N ILE A 24 19.07 -4.52 -18.73
CA ILE A 24 17.76 -3.88 -18.86
C ILE A 24 16.89 -4.16 -17.61
N THR A 25 16.83 -5.41 -17.16
CA THR A 25 16.00 -5.77 -15.98
C THR A 25 16.51 -5.12 -14.70
N ARG A 26 17.83 -4.96 -14.52
CA ARG A 26 18.39 -4.20 -13.39
C ARG A 26 17.99 -2.73 -13.43
N GLY A 27 18.07 -2.10 -14.61
CA GLY A 27 17.65 -0.72 -14.80
C GLY A 27 16.15 -0.53 -14.49
N LEU A 28 15.30 -1.43 -14.98
CA LEU A 28 13.86 -1.39 -14.72
C LEU A 28 13.52 -1.64 -13.25
N PHE A 29 14.20 -2.57 -12.60
CA PHE A 29 14.05 -2.78 -11.16
C PHE A 29 14.42 -1.52 -10.36
N PHE A 30 15.54 -0.88 -10.70
CA PHE A 30 15.95 0.37 -10.09
C PHE A 30 14.90 1.47 -10.28
N LEU A 31 14.34 1.61 -11.48
CA LEU A 31 13.25 2.57 -11.76
C LEU A 31 12.00 2.30 -10.92
N ILE A 32 11.60 1.04 -10.79
CA ILE A 32 10.45 0.66 -9.95
C ILE A 32 10.74 1.05 -8.50
N MET A 33 11.91 0.70 -7.97
CA MET A 33 12.29 1.03 -6.59
C MET A 33 12.36 2.54 -6.37
N CYS A 34 12.91 3.31 -7.29
CA CYS A 34 12.92 4.78 -7.23
C CYS A 34 11.48 5.35 -7.23
N SER A 35 10.59 4.81 -8.07
CA SER A 35 9.19 5.25 -8.11
C SER A 35 8.45 4.96 -6.80
N VAL A 36 8.70 3.80 -6.19
CA VAL A 36 8.15 3.44 -4.87
C VAL A 36 8.68 4.39 -3.79
N ILE A 37 10.01 4.59 -3.73
CA ILE A 37 10.64 5.50 -2.77
C ILE A 37 10.11 6.93 -2.94
N PHE A 38 10.04 7.41 -4.19
CA PHE A 38 9.48 8.74 -4.49
C PHE A 38 8.04 8.87 -4.01
N THR A 39 7.21 7.86 -4.23
CA THR A 39 5.82 7.87 -3.76
C THR A 39 5.75 7.91 -2.24
N VAL A 40 6.54 7.08 -1.55
CA VAL A 40 6.61 7.09 -0.07
C VAL A 40 7.07 8.45 0.44
N LEU A 41 8.13 9.01 -0.11
CA LEU A 41 8.63 10.35 0.25
C LEU A 41 7.58 11.44 -0.02
N TYR A 42 6.93 11.39 -1.19
CA TYR A 42 5.89 12.36 -1.56
C TYR A 42 4.74 12.38 -0.54
N TYR A 43 4.33 11.21 -0.03
CA TYR A 43 3.27 11.13 0.99
C TYR A 43 3.77 11.37 2.42
N SER A 44 5.07 11.21 2.69
CA SER A 44 5.67 11.43 4.02
C SER A 44 6.07 12.90 4.26
N LEU A 45 6.27 13.68 3.19
CA LEU A 45 6.60 15.08 3.34
C LEU A 45 5.40 15.88 3.89
N PRO A 46 5.62 16.73 4.91
CA PRO A 46 4.57 17.60 5.40
C PRO A 46 4.12 18.50 4.24
N ARG A 47 2.83 18.41 3.92
CA ARG A 47 2.26 19.28 2.91
C ARG A 47 2.16 20.68 3.52
N GLN A 48 2.99 21.59 3.04
CA GLN A 48 2.72 23.01 3.25
C GLN A 48 1.31 23.27 2.74
N ASN A 49 0.45 23.81 3.63
CA ASN A 49 -0.90 24.23 3.28
C ASN A 49 -0.81 25.14 2.05
N ARG A 50 -0.92 24.57 0.87
CA ARG A 50 -1.21 25.36 -0.32
C ARG A 50 -2.64 25.78 -0.09
N GLU A 51 -2.82 27.06 0.22
CA GLU A 51 -4.14 27.66 0.26
C GLU A 51 -4.87 27.25 -1.03
N PRO A 52 -5.97 26.52 -0.92
CA PRO A 52 -6.74 26.16 -2.10
C PRO A 52 -7.24 27.47 -2.70
N ALA A 53 -7.01 27.65 -3.99
CA ALA A 53 -7.65 28.72 -4.71
C ALA A 53 -9.16 28.62 -4.48
N ILE A 54 -9.71 29.53 -3.66
CA ILE A 54 -11.14 29.71 -3.37
C ILE A 54 -11.86 28.35 -3.19
N SER A 55 -11.63 27.69 -2.06
CA SER A 55 -12.42 26.51 -1.70
C SER A 55 -13.48 26.92 -0.68
N ASP A 56 -14.73 26.72 -1.03
CA ASP A 56 -15.88 26.95 -0.15
C ASP A 56 -16.01 25.83 0.90
N TYR A 57 -14.88 25.43 1.52
CA TYR A 57 -14.92 24.50 2.65
C TYR A 57 -14.00 24.95 3.78
N ILE A 58 -14.37 24.63 4.99
CA ILE A 58 -13.64 24.93 6.21
C ILE A 58 -13.09 23.65 6.84
N ASP A 59 -11.93 23.76 7.49
CA ASP A 59 -11.43 22.70 8.37
C ASP A 59 -12.37 22.56 9.55
N PHE A 60 -12.93 21.37 9.72
CA PHE A 60 -13.90 21.06 10.78
C PHE A 60 -13.33 20.13 11.85
N SER A 61 -12.03 19.85 11.82
CA SER A 61 -11.34 18.93 12.73
C SER A 61 -11.21 19.43 14.16
N GLU A 62 -11.17 20.74 14.39
CA GLU A 62 -11.01 21.35 15.71
C GLU A 62 -12.35 21.66 16.39
N GLY A 63 -12.32 21.85 17.73
CA GLY A 63 -13.49 22.28 18.51
C GLY A 63 -14.49 21.17 18.83
N TRP A 64 -14.10 19.91 18.68
CA TRP A 64 -14.88 18.77 19.18
C TRP A 64 -14.59 18.52 20.65
N THR A 65 -15.61 18.20 21.41
CA THR A 65 -15.52 17.93 22.85
C THR A 65 -16.17 16.60 23.20
N THR A 66 -15.57 15.91 24.15
CA THR A 66 -16.17 14.73 24.79
C THR A 66 -17.33 15.14 25.70
N SER A 67 -18.07 14.18 26.24
CA SER A 67 -19.16 14.43 27.17
C SER A 67 -18.75 15.12 28.47
N ASP A 68 -17.47 15.03 28.85
CA ASP A 68 -16.85 15.71 30.00
C ASP A 68 -16.27 17.09 29.66
N GLY A 69 -16.37 17.54 28.41
CA GLY A 69 -15.87 18.83 27.91
C GLY A 69 -14.40 18.85 27.53
N SER A 70 -13.70 17.71 27.58
CA SER A 70 -12.29 17.64 27.18
C SER A 70 -12.13 17.64 25.66
N PRO A 71 -11.01 18.22 25.14
CA PRO A 71 -10.71 18.15 23.71
C PRO A 71 -10.34 16.72 23.30
N VAL A 72 -10.60 16.37 22.05
CA VAL A 72 -10.40 15.03 21.50
C VAL A 72 -9.14 14.99 20.62
N ASP A 73 -8.34 13.95 20.81
CA ASP A 73 -7.29 13.57 19.86
C ASP A 73 -7.81 12.52 18.87
N PHE A 74 -8.15 12.96 17.67
CA PHE A 74 -8.60 12.09 16.59
C PHE A 74 -7.49 11.24 15.98
N SER A 75 -6.23 11.43 16.35
CA SER A 75 -5.10 10.66 15.83
C SER A 75 -4.88 9.32 16.53
N HIS A 76 -5.43 9.17 17.77
CA HIS A 76 -5.26 7.98 18.61
C HIS A 76 -6.52 7.65 19.38
N ILE A 77 -7.46 6.96 18.74
CA ILE A 77 -8.72 6.57 19.36
C ILE A 77 -8.63 5.13 19.85
N SER A 78 -8.81 4.92 21.18
CA SER A 78 -8.84 3.62 21.83
C SER A 78 -10.25 3.36 22.38
N GLY A 79 -10.86 2.24 21.97
CA GLY A 79 -12.23 1.89 22.38
C GLY A 79 -13.27 2.86 21.85
N THR A 80 -14.38 3.02 22.60
CA THR A 80 -15.52 3.86 22.19
C THR A 80 -15.35 5.28 22.72
N CYS A 81 -15.46 6.26 21.83
CA CYS A 81 -15.40 7.69 22.14
C CYS A 81 -16.59 8.41 21.52
N THR A 82 -17.31 9.19 22.32
CA THR A 82 -18.43 10.04 21.85
C THR A 82 -18.03 11.49 21.96
N VAL A 83 -18.13 12.20 20.85
CA VAL A 83 -17.74 13.61 20.75
C VAL A 83 -18.83 14.43 20.10
N THR A 84 -18.93 15.68 20.49
CA THR A 84 -19.98 16.58 20.01
C THR A 84 -19.39 17.91 19.53
N LYS A 85 -20.05 18.50 18.54
CA LYS A 85 -19.74 19.84 18.06
C LYS A 85 -20.99 20.49 17.48
N LYS A 86 -21.20 21.78 17.70
CA LYS A 86 -22.30 22.52 17.08
C LYS A 86 -21.97 22.86 15.62
N LEU A 87 -22.93 22.64 14.73
CA LEU A 87 -22.85 23.09 13.36
C LEU A 87 -22.86 24.63 13.30
N PRO A 88 -22.04 25.23 12.43
CA PRO A 88 -22.08 26.67 12.24
C PRO A 88 -23.39 27.12 11.57
N ALA A 89 -23.59 28.42 11.47
CA ALA A 89 -24.68 28.95 10.67
C ALA A 89 -24.42 28.65 9.18
N LEU A 90 -25.31 27.85 8.60
CA LEU A 90 -25.19 27.41 7.19
C LEU A 90 -25.99 28.32 6.29
N THR A 91 -25.37 28.84 5.25
CA THR A 91 -26.01 29.68 4.22
C THR A 91 -26.67 28.86 3.11
N HIS A 92 -26.16 27.65 2.89
CA HIS A 92 -26.64 26.69 1.89
C HIS A 92 -26.36 25.26 2.38
N ASP A 93 -26.85 24.26 1.65
CA ASP A 93 -26.54 22.87 1.92
C ASP A 93 -25.05 22.58 1.70
N MET A 94 -24.45 21.87 2.62
CA MET A 94 -23.03 21.51 2.64
C MET A 94 -22.84 20.00 2.73
N ALA A 95 -21.61 19.53 2.66
CA ALA A 95 -21.22 18.19 2.96
C ALA A 95 -20.22 18.16 4.13
N LEU A 96 -20.44 17.27 5.08
CA LEU A 96 -19.43 16.86 6.04
C LEU A 96 -18.60 15.76 5.39
N PHE A 97 -17.32 16.02 5.19
CA PHE A 97 -16.36 15.07 4.62
C PHE A 97 -15.31 14.74 5.67
N PHE A 98 -15.01 13.46 5.83
CA PHE A 98 -13.93 13.00 6.71
C PHE A 98 -13.40 11.65 6.25
N PHE A 99 -12.23 11.29 6.78
CA PHE A 99 -11.59 10.00 6.61
C PHE A 99 -11.53 9.29 7.96
N TYR A 100 -11.98 8.03 8.02
CA TYR A 100 -11.79 7.18 9.18
C TYR A 100 -10.91 5.97 8.86
N LYS A 101 -10.23 5.47 9.90
CA LYS A 101 -9.40 4.26 9.83
C LYS A 101 -9.58 3.44 11.09
N SER A 102 -9.67 2.10 10.95
CA SER A 102 -9.73 1.13 12.05
C SER A 102 -10.81 1.44 13.11
N SER A 103 -11.90 2.07 12.71
CA SER A 103 -12.97 2.47 13.61
C SER A 103 -14.33 2.33 12.94
N ASN A 104 -15.34 1.95 13.71
CA ASN A 104 -16.73 2.14 13.35
C ASN A 104 -17.13 3.58 13.67
N VAL A 105 -17.93 4.19 12.85
CA VAL A 105 -18.35 5.58 13.01
C VAL A 105 -19.86 5.67 12.87
N THR A 106 -20.50 6.25 13.89
CA THR A 106 -21.93 6.60 13.86
C THR A 106 -22.07 8.10 14.03
N ILE A 107 -22.87 8.73 13.21
CA ILE A 107 -23.08 10.18 13.21
C ILE A 107 -24.54 10.50 13.37
N LEU A 108 -24.83 11.37 14.35
CA LEU A 108 -26.16 11.88 14.61
C LEU A 108 -26.17 13.39 14.52
N ILE A 109 -27.31 13.97 14.10
CA ILE A 109 -27.63 15.39 14.25
C ILE A 109 -28.77 15.46 15.27
N ASP A 110 -28.49 16.01 16.43
CA ASP A 110 -29.29 15.85 17.66
C ASP A 110 -29.52 14.34 17.89
N ASP A 111 -30.74 13.82 17.82
CA ASP A 111 -31.04 12.39 17.97
C ASP A 111 -31.30 11.68 16.63
N ARG A 112 -31.15 12.37 15.50
CA ARG A 112 -31.39 11.80 14.16
C ARG A 112 -30.14 11.14 13.64
N LEU A 113 -30.15 9.81 13.46
CA LEU A 113 -29.10 9.06 12.82
C LEU A 113 -28.97 9.48 11.34
N ILE A 114 -27.78 9.91 10.91
CA ILE A 114 -27.49 10.30 9.53
C ILE A 114 -26.49 9.39 8.86
N TYR A 115 -25.65 8.70 9.65
CA TYR A 115 -24.66 7.77 9.13
C TYR A 115 -24.28 6.73 10.18
N GLU A 116 -24.10 5.51 9.72
CA GLU A 116 -23.49 4.43 10.47
C GLU A 116 -22.59 3.62 9.56
N THR A 117 -21.40 3.28 10.04
CA THR A 117 -20.51 2.38 9.31
C THR A 117 -21.19 1.03 9.18
N MET A 118 -21.58 0.67 7.95
CA MET A 118 -22.15 -0.65 7.70
C MET A 118 -21.08 -1.69 8.02
N GLN A 119 -21.29 -2.46 9.08
CA GLN A 119 -20.61 -3.75 9.20
C GLN A 119 -21.25 -4.66 8.15
N PRO A 120 -20.51 -5.11 7.14
CA PRO A 120 -21.11 -5.98 6.14
C PRO A 120 -21.51 -7.28 6.84
N GLU A 121 -22.81 -7.56 6.91
CA GLU A 121 -23.29 -8.85 7.34
C GLU A 121 -22.71 -9.92 6.41
N GLY A 122 -22.05 -10.95 6.94
CA GLY A 122 -21.44 -12.02 6.17
C GLY A 122 -20.12 -11.69 5.51
N VAL A 123 -19.31 -10.80 6.08
CA VAL A 123 -17.96 -10.54 5.58
C VAL A 123 -17.11 -11.80 5.64
N PHE A 124 -16.64 -12.21 4.48
CA PHE A 124 -15.79 -13.40 4.33
C PHE A 124 -14.43 -13.23 5.01
N PHE A 125 -13.99 -12.00 5.24
CA PHE A 125 -12.68 -11.66 5.81
C PHE A 125 -12.80 -10.60 6.91
N GLY A 126 -12.56 -11.01 8.15
CA GLY A 126 -12.19 -10.15 9.27
C GLY A 126 -13.28 -9.25 9.86
N LYS A 127 -12.94 -8.61 10.97
CA LYS A 127 -13.76 -7.68 11.72
C LYS A 127 -13.48 -6.22 11.33
N THR A 128 -12.46 -5.99 10.53
CA THR A 128 -11.87 -4.66 10.32
C THR A 128 -12.88 -3.73 9.67
N PRO A 129 -13.22 -2.60 10.29
CA PRO A 129 -14.03 -1.56 9.66
C PRO A 129 -13.35 -1.01 8.38
N GLY A 130 -12.06 -1.30 8.23
CA GLY A 130 -11.25 -0.81 7.13
C GLY A 130 -10.86 0.64 7.33
N ALA A 131 -10.80 1.38 6.24
CA ALA A 131 -10.55 2.80 6.25
C ALA A 131 -11.22 3.43 5.02
N SER A 132 -12.01 4.47 5.20
CA SER A 132 -12.80 5.05 4.12
C SER A 132 -12.97 6.54 4.23
N TYR A 133 -13.18 7.16 3.08
CA TYR A 133 -13.72 8.51 2.99
C TYR A 133 -15.24 8.46 3.07
N VAL A 134 -15.80 9.38 3.85
CA VAL A 134 -17.25 9.58 4.00
C VAL A 134 -17.57 11.00 3.58
N SER A 135 -18.66 11.14 2.82
CA SER A 135 -19.24 12.43 2.46
C SER A 135 -20.73 12.37 2.73
N LEU A 136 -21.21 13.20 3.66
CA LEU A 136 -22.59 13.21 4.14
C LEU A 136 -23.21 14.58 3.87
N PRO A 137 -24.44 14.63 3.35
CA PRO A 137 -25.15 15.90 3.20
C PRO A 137 -25.52 16.46 4.58
N ILE A 138 -25.25 17.75 4.77
CA ILE A 138 -25.68 18.56 5.90
C ILE A 138 -26.55 19.67 5.33
N TYR A 139 -27.81 19.69 5.73
CA TYR A 139 -28.78 20.62 5.19
C TYR A 139 -28.75 21.96 5.94
N ARG A 140 -29.12 23.03 5.24
CA ARG A 140 -29.22 24.37 5.85
C ARG A 140 -30.08 24.38 7.10
N GLU A 141 -31.15 23.56 7.17
CA GLU A 141 -32.02 23.42 8.33
C GLU A 141 -31.36 22.79 9.58
N ASP A 142 -30.19 22.15 9.41
CA ASP A 142 -29.38 21.61 10.50
C ASP A 142 -28.46 22.66 11.16
N SER A 143 -28.56 23.92 10.70
CA SER A 143 -27.78 25.06 11.22
C SER A 143 -27.94 25.21 12.75
N GLY A 144 -26.80 25.27 13.44
CA GLY A 144 -26.77 25.44 14.90
C GLY A 144 -27.12 24.19 15.72
N ARG A 145 -27.53 23.09 15.07
CA ARG A 145 -27.80 21.81 15.75
C ARG A 145 -26.50 21.15 16.22
N THR A 146 -26.64 20.19 17.14
CA THR A 146 -25.47 19.45 17.65
C THR A 146 -25.19 18.23 16.79
N LEU A 147 -23.98 18.17 16.25
CA LEU A 147 -23.45 17.01 15.57
C LEU A 147 -22.74 16.11 16.59
N THR A 148 -23.16 14.86 16.70
CA THR A 148 -22.59 13.85 17.59
C THR A 148 -21.90 12.80 16.74
N LEU A 149 -20.63 12.51 17.07
CA LEU A 149 -19.82 11.48 16.48
C LEU A 149 -19.54 10.40 17.53
N VAL A 150 -20.01 9.19 17.30
CA VAL A 150 -19.66 8.02 18.10
C VAL A 150 -18.65 7.21 17.30
N ILE A 151 -17.45 7.05 17.85
CA ILE A 151 -16.33 6.38 17.21
C ILE A 151 -15.99 5.18 18.07
N ASP A 152 -16.00 3.99 17.48
CA ASP A 152 -15.68 2.75 18.17
C ASP A 152 -14.50 2.06 17.50
N ASN A 153 -13.37 1.97 18.21
CA ASN A 153 -12.22 1.19 17.77
C ASN A 153 -12.32 -0.21 18.40
N PRO A 154 -12.65 -1.26 17.61
CA PRO A 154 -12.86 -2.62 18.11
C PRO A 154 -11.57 -3.27 18.62
N TYR A 155 -10.40 -2.68 18.34
CA TYR A 155 -9.10 -3.24 18.75
C TYR A 155 -8.62 -2.72 20.11
N GLY A 156 -9.07 -1.55 20.54
CA GLY A 156 -8.65 -0.93 21.81
C GLY A 156 -7.16 -0.53 21.85
N ASP A 157 -6.47 -0.55 20.72
CA ASP A 157 -5.01 -0.38 20.61
C ASP A 157 -4.56 1.05 20.22
N GLY A 158 -5.50 1.99 20.15
CA GLY A 158 -5.22 3.35 19.71
C GLY A 158 -5.00 3.52 18.22
N SER A 159 -5.28 2.49 17.40
CA SER A 159 -5.13 2.57 15.95
C SER A 159 -6.27 3.31 15.26
N GLY A 160 -7.37 3.55 15.97
CA GLY A 160 -8.51 4.32 15.46
C GLY A 160 -8.11 5.76 15.14
N LYS A 161 -8.54 6.25 13.97
CA LYS A 161 -8.23 7.61 13.51
C LYS A 161 -9.39 8.22 12.76
N ILE A 162 -9.57 9.54 12.95
CA ILE A 162 -10.38 10.37 12.07
C ILE A 162 -9.49 11.51 11.58
N ASN A 163 -9.42 11.69 10.29
CA ASN A 163 -8.60 12.72 9.66
C ASN A 163 -9.38 13.44 8.55
N ASP A 164 -8.79 14.50 8.01
CA ASP A 164 -9.32 15.19 6.83
C ASP A 164 -10.79 15.60 6.99
N MET A 165 -11.18 16.16 8.14
CA MET A 165 -12.56 16.56 8.41
C MET A 165 -12.82 17.96 7.88
N TYR A 166 -13.72 18.07 6.91
CA TYR A 166 -14.07 19.31 6.24
C TYR A 166 -15.59 19.49 6.17
N LEU A 167 -16.04 20.72 6.24
CA LEU A 167 -17.43 21.10 6.02
C LEU A 167 -17.49 22.13 4.90
N GLY A 168 -18.23 21.85 3.82
CA GLY A 168 -18.29 22.74 2.66
C GLY A 168 -18.98 22.08 1.47
N ARG A 169 -18.77 22.62 0.26
CA ARG A 169 -19.36 22.05 -0.95
C ARG A 169 -18.71 20.71 -1.29
N SER A 170 -19.53 19.71 -1.52
CA SER A 170 -19.08 18.32 -1.78
C SER A 170 -18.11 18.24 -2.96
N GLU A 171 -18.40 19.00 -4.03
CA GLU A 171 -17.62 19.02 -5.26
C GLU A 171 -16.20 19.58 -5.02
N ASP A 172 -16.07 20.66 -4.28
CA ASP A 172 -14.80 21.31 -4.00
C ASP A 172 -13.89 20.42 -3.15
N ILE A 173 -14.47 19.79 -2.11
CA ILE A 173 -13.75 18.84 -1.26
C ILE A 173 -13.31 17.63 -2.08
N LEU A 174 -14.20 17.05 -2.89
CA LEU A 174 -13.91 15.89 -3.72
C LEU A 174 -12.80 16.16 -4.74
N ILE A 175 -12.88 17.30 -5.47
CA ILE A 175 -11.85 17.72 -6.43
C ILE A 175 -10.50 17.90 -5.73
N SER A 176 -10.50 18.54 -4.56
CA SER A 176 -9.27 18.69 -3.76
C SER A 176 -8.66 17.33 -3.41
N ARG A 177 -9.47 16.36 -2.93
CA ARG A 177 -8.99 15.02 -2.57
C ARG A 177 -8.50 14.22 -3.77
N ILE A 178 -9.21 14.29 -4.91
CA ILE A 178 -8.75 13.68 -6.16
C ILE A 178 -7.41 14.26 -6.58
N ARG A 179 -7.26 15.58 -6.59
CA ARG A 179 -6.00 16.25 -6.94
C ARG A 179 -4.84 15.80 -6.06
N ASP A 180 -5.08 15.66 -4.78
CA ASP A 180 -4.07 15.22 -3.82
C ASP A 180 -3.66 13.76 -4.03
N LYS A 181 -4.59 12.89 -4.38
CA LYS A 181 -4.35 11.44 -4.50
C LYS A 181 -3.93 11.01 -5.92
N ALA A 182 -4.28 11.80 -6.94
CA ALA A 182 -4.04 11.46 -8.35
C ALA A 182 -2.58 11.15 -8.70
N PRO A 183 -1.54 11.87 -8.20
CA PRO A 183 -0.17 11.54 -8.54
C PRO A 183 0.23 10.14 -8.07
N GLY A 184 -0.07 9.80 -6.82
CA GLY A 184 0.22 8.46 -6.30
C GLY A 184 -0.58 7.36 -6.99
N PHE A 185 -1.85 7.63 -7.31
CA PHE A 185 -2.68 6.72 -8.09
C PHE A 185 -2.08 6.48 -9.48
N GLY A 186 -1.68 7.54 -10.19
CA GLY A 186 -1.07 7.44 -11.52
C GLY A 186 0.20 6.60 -11.52
N ILE A 187 1.11 6.83 -10.55
CA ILE A 187 2.34 6.05 -10.41
C ILE A 187 2.03 4.58 -10.11
N SER A 188 1.13 4.30 -9.18
CA SER A 188 0.74 2.94 -8.81
C SER A 188 0.12 2.19 -10.00
N PHE A 189 -0.73 2.90 -10.77
CA PHE A 189 -1.35 2.38 -11.98
C PHE A 189 -0.31 2.03 -13.05
N LEU A 190 0.67 2.91 -13.29
CA LEU A 190 1.75 2.66 -14.24
C LEU A 190 2.62 1.46 -13.82
N ILE A 191 2.96 1.35 -12.53
CA ILE A 191 3.74 0.21 -12.01
C ILE A 191 2.98 -1.10 -12.21
N ALA A 192 1.67 -1.15 -11.89
CA ALA A 192 0.85 -2.33 -12.08
C ALA A 192 0.76 -2.74 -13.56
N HIS A 193 0.55 -1.78 -14.47
CA HIS A 193 0.51 -2.02 -15.91
C HIS A 193 1.84 -2.49 -16.47
N LEU A 194 2.94 -1.91 -16.02
CA LEU A 194 4.29 -2.35 -16.39
C LEU A 194 4.53 -3.80 -15.94
N GLY A 195 4.11 -4.14 -14.71
CA GLY A 195 4.17 -5.52 -14.22
C GLY A 195 3.37 -6.50 -15.07
N LEU A 196 2.13 -6.13 -15.40
CA LEU A 196 1.27 -6.93 -16.28
C LEU A 196 1.88 -7.08 -17.68
N ALA A 197 2.43 -6.02 -18.26
CA ALA A 197 3.09 -6.06 -19.56
C ALA A 197 4.27 -7.03 -19.55
N PHE A 198 5.13 -7.02 -18.52
CA PHE A 198 6.24 -7.96 -18.42
C PHE A 198 5.78 -9.41 -18.36
N ILE A 199 4.70 -9.70 -17.61
CA ILE A 199 4.12 -11.05 -17.54
C ILE A 199 3.59 -11.48 -18.91
N LEU A 200 2.84 -10.60 -19.61
CA LEU A 200 2.28 -10.90 -20.91
C LEU A 200 3.34 -11.10 -21.98
N PHE A 201 4.40 -10.30 -22.00
CA PHE A 201 5.51 -10.44 -22.94
C PHE A 201 6.43 -11.63 -22.61
N TYR A 202 6.51 -12.03 -21.34
CA TYR A 202 7.32 -13.17 -20.92
C TYR A 202 6.96 -14.45 -21.67
N LEU A 203 5.67 -14.80 -21.73
CA LEU A 203 5.22 -16.09 -22.27
C LEU A 203 5.68 -16.35 -23.73
N PRO A 204 5.48 -15.45 -24.71
CA PRO A 204 5.92 -15.66 -26.07
C PRO A 204 7.44 -15.59 -26.25
N LEU A 205 8.13 -14.71 -25.52
CA LEU A 205 9.58 -14.51 -25.66
C LEU A 205 10.38 -15.59 -24.94
N HIS A 206 9.89 -16.12 -23.84
CA HIS A 206 10.52 -17.24 -23.14
C HIS A 206 10.45 -18.53 -23.95
N LYS A 207 9.32 -18.81 -24.63
CA LYS A 207 9.21 -19.95 -25.56
C LYS A 207 10.23 -19.92 -26.69
N LYS A 208 10.68 -18.72 -27.09
CA LYS A 208 11.71 -18.51 -28.10
C LYS A 208 13.13 -18.46 -27.51
N HIS A 209 13.31 -18.73 -26.21
CA HIS A 209 14.59 -18.64 -25.48
C HIS A 209 15.28 -17.27 -25.57
N ILE A 210 14.51 -16.19 -25.79
CA ILE A 210 15.05 -14.83 -25.91
C ILE A 210 15.29 -14.21 -24.54
N ILE A 211 14.42 -14.51 -23.57
CA ILE A 211 14.44 -13.95 -22.21
C ILE A 211 14.35 -15.03 -21.14
N GLY A 212 14.97 -14.77 -19.98
CA GLY A 212 14.93 -15.65 -18.83
C GLY A 212 13.75 -15.37 -17.88
N SER A 213 13.63 -16.20 -16.83
CA SER A 213 12.56 -16.09 -15.83
C SER A 213 12.64 -14.84 -14.94
N GLU A 214 13.76 -14.12 -14.96
CA GLU A 214 13.94 -12.86 -14.21
C GLU A 214 12.92 -11.80 -14.61
N ILE A 215 12.51 -11.74 -15.90
CA ILE A 215 11.48 -10.80 -16.37
C ILE A 215 10.11 -11.15 -15.79
N LEU A 216 9.77 -12.44 -15.70
CA LEU A 216 8.53 -12.87 -15.05
C LEU A 216 8.50 -12.46 -13.58
N TYR A 217 9.58 -12.71 -12.84
CA TYR A 217 9.64 -12.39 -11.42
C TYR A 217 9.60 -10.88 -11.17
N LEU A 218 10.28 -10.09 -12.03
CA LEU A 218 10.19 -8.64 -11.99
C LEU A 218 8.76 -8.16 -12.31
N GLY A 219 8.11 -8.77 -13.29
CA GLY A 219 6.73 -8.47 -13.64
C GLY A 219 5.75 -8.77 -12.49
N LEU A 220 5.90 -9.95 -11.86
CA LEU A 220 5.09 -10.33 -10.69
C LEU A 220 5.35 -9.38 -9.50
N PHE A 221 6.60 -8.99 -9.25
CA PHE A 221 6.94 -8.02 -8.21
C PHE A 221 6.29 -6.66 -8.48
N ALA A 222 6.45 -6.12 -9.69
CA ALA A 222 5.87 -4.84 -10.07
C ALA A 222 4.33 -4.87 -10.01
N LEU A 223 3.70 -5.95 -10.47
CA LEU A 223 2.25 -6.11 -10.40
C LEU A 223 1.76 -6.14 -8.95
N ASN A 224 2.40 -6.94 -8.08
CA ASN A 224 2.03 -7.02 -6.67
C ASN A 224 2.15 -5.67 -5.96
N ILE A 225 3.29 -4.99 -6.10
CA ILE A 225 3.49 -3.70 -5.44
C ILE A 225 2.57 -2.61 -6.02
N GLY A 226 2.32 -2.64 -7.34
CA GLY A 226 1.41 -1.72 -8.00
C GLY A 226 -0.03 -1.88 -7.52
N ILE A 227 -0.54 -3.12 -7.40
CA ILE A 227 -1.89 -3.39 -6.87
C ILE A 227 -1.99 -3.01 -5.39
N PHE A 228 -0.97 -3.35 -4.57
CA PHE A 228 -0.91 -2.91 -3.17
C PHE A 228 -1.04 -1.39 -3.06
N MET A 229 -0.21 -0.65 -3.81
CA MET A 229 -0.20 0.81 -3.77
C MET A 229 -1.51 1.41 -4.31
N LEU A 230 -2.15 0.82 -5.33
CA LEU A 230 -3.46 1.24 -5.83
C LEU A 230 -4.54 1.08 -4.76
N ALA A 231 -4.55 -0.05 -4.07
CA ALA A 231 -5.52 -0.33 -3.02
C ALA A 231 -5.31 0.57 -1.79
N ASP A 232 -4.04 0.82 -1.40
CA ASP A 232 -3.71 1.68 -0.26
C ASP A 232 -3.88 3.18 -0.56
N ASN A 233 -3.78 3.61 -1.82
CA ASN A 233 -4.02 4.99 -2.24
C ASN A 233 -5.45 5.46 -1.98
N ARG A 234 -6.42 4.55 -2.04
CA ARG A 234 -7.86 4.77 -1.74
C ARG A 234 -8.58 5.75 -2.64
N MET A 235 -7.97 6.22 -3.73
CA MET A 235 -8.65 7.05 -4.69
C MET A 235 -9.88 6.34 -5.28
N LEU A 236 -9.77 5.03 -5.54
CA LEU A 236 -10.88 4.22 -6.03
C LEU A 236 -12.06 4.16 -5.06
N GLN A 237 -11.86 4.33 -3.76
CA GLN A 237 -12.94 4.37 -2.76
C GLN A 237 -13.86 5.59 -2.93
N LEU A 238 -13.35 6.69 -3.48
CA LEU A 238 -14.18 7.86 -3.80
C LEU A 238 -15.25 7.54 -4.84
N ILE A 239 -15.01 6.52 -5.68
CA ILE A 239 -15.91 6.06 -6.74
C ILE A 239 -16.67 4.80 -6.30
N LEU A 240 -15.94 3.80 -5.81
CA LEU A 240 -16.46 2.50 -5.41
C LEU A 240 -16.43 2.39 -3.88
N ARG A 241 -17.51 2.66 -3.22
CA ARG A 241 -17.64 2.85 -1.76
C ARG A 241 -17.42 1.60 -0.89
N ASN A 242 -16.62 0.62 -1.33
CA ASN A 242 -16.35 -0.60 -0.57
C ASN A 242 -14.94 -0.60 0.06
N SER A 243 -14.83 0.00 1.24
CA SER A 243 -13.56 0.13 1.98
C SER A 243 -12.94 -1.21 2.36
N HIS A 244 -13.77 -2.19 2.68
CA HIS A 244 -13.34 -3.51 3.14
C HIS A 244 -12.57 -4.28 2.05
N ILE A 245 -13.06 -4.26 0.81
CA ILE A 245 -12.40 -4.92 -0.32
C ILE A 245 -11.01 -4.32 -0.56
N TYR A 246 -10.88 -2.99 -0.56
CA TYR A 246 -9.58 -2.35 -0.79
C TYR A 246 -8.58 -2.65 0.31
N HIS A 247 -9.03 -2.64 1.56
CA HIS A 247 -8.18 -3.02 2.69
C HIS A 247 -7.71 -4.47 2.56
N THR A 248 -8.62 -5.40 2.27
CA THR A 248 -8.29 -6.82 2.08
C THR A 248 -7.31 -7.02 0.93
N ILE A 249 -7.52 -6.37 -0.23
CA ILE A 249 -6.60 -6.44 -1.37
C ILE A 249 -5.22 -5.91 -0.98
N ALA A 250 -5.14 -4.75 -0.30
CA ALA A 250 -3.87 -4.20 0.13
C ALA A 250 -3.10 -5.17 1.03
N GLU A 251 -3.76 -5.75 2.05
CA GLU A 251 -3.13 -6.71 2.96
C GLU A 251 -2.64 -7.98 2.25
N LEU A 252 -3.46 -8.56 1.36
CA LEU A 252 -3.08 -9.77 0.61
C LEU A 252 -1.88 -9.52 -0.30
N PHE A 253 -1.89 -8.44 -1.07
CA PHE A 253 -0.80 -8.14 -1.98
C PHE A 253 0.46 -7.69 -1.24
N MET A 254 0.35 -7.00 -0.10
CA MET A 254 1.50 -6.67 0.76
C MET A 254 2.24 -7.94 1.23
N MET A 255 1.53 -8.97 1.67
CA MET A 255 2.13 -10.23 2.10
C MET A 255 2.83 -10.99 0.95
N LEU A 256 2.32 -10.85 -0.28
CA LEU A 256 2.85 -11.56 -1.45
C LEU A 256 4.04 -10.87 -2.12
N ILE A 257 4.34 -9.59 -1.82
CA ILE A 257 5.40 -8.81 -2.48
C ILE A 257 6.78 -9.48 -2.38
N THR A 258 7.09 -10.09 -1.26
CA THR A 258 8.42 -10.64 -0.96
C THR A 258 8.77 -11.87 -1.79
N ILE A 259 7.79 -12.70 -2.18
CA ILE A 259 8.03 -13.92 -2.95
C ILE A 259 8.67 -13.62 -4.32
N PRO A 260 8.02 -12.84 -5.23
CA PRO A 260 8.62 -12.53 -6.51
C PRO A 260 9.89 -11.68 -6.39
N LEU A 261 10.03 -10.86 -5.34
CA LEU A 261 11.27 -10.12 -5.07
C LEU A 261 12.44 -11.06 -4.85
N PHE A 262 12.33 -12.03 -3.95
CA PHE A 262 13.43 -12.97 -3.66
C PHE A 262 13.72 -13.92 -4.83
N LEU A 263 12.70 -14.34 -5.58
CA LEU A 263 12.89 -15.10 -6.82
C LEU A 263 13.67 -14.29 -7.86
N TYR A 264 13.38 -13.00 -8.00
CA TYR A 264 14.11 -12.08 -8.87
C TYR A 264 15.58 -11.90 -8.41
N LEU A 265 15.78 -11.56 -7.13
CA LEU A 265 17.12 -11.36 -6.55
C LEU A 265 17.99 -12.62 -6.69
N GLY A 266 17.42 -13.80 -6.45
CA GLY A 266 18.14 -15.08 -6.60
C GLY A 266 18.52 -15.42 -8.05
N LYS A 267 17.85 -14.82 -9.05
CA LYS A 267 18.24 -14.96 -10.46
C LYS A 267 19.27 -13.94 -10.90
N MET A 268 19.21 -12.73 -10.33
CA MET A 268 20.05 -11.61 -10.77
C MET A 268 21.39 -11.52 -10.04
N TYR A 269 21.48 -12.06 -8.84
CA TYR A 269 22.64 -11.89 -7.97
C TYR A 269 23.10 -13.21 -7.38
N THR A 270 24.37 -13.54 -7.61
CA THR A 270 24.99 -14.81 -7.15
C THR A 270 25.18 -14.89 -5.63
N GLU A 271 25.11 -13.76 -4.94
CA GLU A 271 25.19 -13.65 -3.48
C GLU A 271 24.00 -14.33 -2.79
N TYR A 272 22.86 -14.40 -3.47
CA TYR A 272 21.66 -15.10 -3.00
C TYR A 272 21.74 -16.59 -3.36
N SER A 273 22.13 -17.41 -2.39
CA SER A 273 22.16 -18.87 -2.60
C SER A 273 20.73 -19.42 -2.81
N PRO A 274 20.57 -20.52 -3.57
CA PRO A 274 19.24 -21.14 -3.75
C PRO A 274 18.54 -21.47 -2.44
N VAL A 275 19.29 -21.93 -1.42
CA VAL A 275 18.75 -22.23 -0.08
C VAL A 275 18.18 -20.96 0.59
N MET A 276 18.90 -19.84 0.47
CA MET A 276 18.46 -18.55 1.03
C MET A 276 17.18 -18.05 0.36
N VAL A 277 17.10 -18.16 -0.97
CA VAL A 277 15.88 -17.80 -1.72
C VAL A 277 14.71 -18.68 -1.32
N GLN A 278 14.92 -20.00 -1.24
CA GLN A 278 13.88 -20.94 -0.82
C GLN A 278 13.40 -20.67 0.62
N ALA A 279 14.33 -20.39 1.55
CA ALA A 279 13.99 -20.03 2.92
C ALA A 279 13.18 -18.75 2.99
N ALA A 280 13.56 -17.70 2.24
CA ALA A 280 12.83 -16.44 2.18
C ALA A 280 11.41 -16.62 1.62
N CYS A 281 11.26 -17.38 0.53
CA CYS A 281 9.97 -17.73 -0.04
C CYS A 281 9.11 -18.54 0.94
N LEU A 282 9.70 -19.54 1.61
CA LEU A 282 8.99 -20.34 2.59
C LEU A 282 8.47 -19.50 3.76
N ILE A 283 9.32 -18.64 4.32
CA ILE A 283 8.94 -17.72 5.41
C ILE A 283 7.78 -16.82 4.95
N SER A 284 7.84 -16.28 3.73
CA SER A 284 6.78 -15.44 3.18
C SER A 284 5.46 -16.21 2.98
N VAL A 285 5.53 -17.44 2.45
CA VAL A 285 4.35 -18.30 2.29
C VAL A 285 3.75 -18.68 3.64
N MET A 286 4.59 -18.95 4.65
CA MET A 286 4.12 -19.24 6.01
C MET A 286 3.41 -18.03 6.63
N ASP A 287 3.97 -16.81 6.52
CA ASP A 287 3.33 -15.58 7.00
C ASP A 287 1.96 -15.39 6.35
N PHE A 288 1.91 -15.48 5.01
CA PHE A 288 0.66 -15.39 4.27
C PHE A 288 -0.36 -16.44 4.74
N SER A 289 0.04 -17.71 4.81
CA SER A 289 -0.85 -18.83 5.16
C SER A 289 -1.39 -18.71 6.58
N ILE A 290 -0.53 -18.38 7.55
CA ILE A 290 -0.93 -18.21 8.95
C ILE A 290 -1.92 -17.07 9.09
N ARG A 291 -1.61 -15.88 8.54
CA ARG A 291 -2.48 -14.72 8.64
C ARG A 291 -3.81 -14.94 7.91
N PHE A 292 -3.75 -15.56 6.73
CA PHE A 292 -4.94 -15.89 5.96
C PHE A 292 -5.85 -16.87 6.72
N CYS A 293 -5.30 -17.94 7.31
CA CYS A 293 -6.06 -18.90 8.13
C CYS A 293 -6.63 -18.25 9.39
N LEU A 294 -5.87 -17.40 10.08
CA LEU A 294 -6.35 -16.67 11.26
C LEU A 294 -7.54 -15.76 10.92
N ASN A 295 -7.47 -15.10 9.77
CA ASN A 295 -8.55 -14.23 9.30
C ASN A 295 -9.78 -15.04 8.89
N LEU A 296 -9.63 -16.12 8.10
CA LEU A 296 -10.72 -17.01 7.71
C LEU A 296 -11.44 -17.65 8.89
N THR A 297 -10.70 -18.01 9.94
CA THR A 297 -11.28 -18.62 11.15
C THR A 297 -11.90 -17.59 12.10
N GLY A 298 -11.81 -16.28 11.78
CA GLY A 298 -12.30 -15.19 12.62
C GLY A 298 -11.57 -15.04 13.96
N ARG A 299 -10.43 -15.73 14.14
CA ARG A 299 -9.64 -15.65 15.38
C ARG A 299 -8.90 -14.34 15.51
N LYS A 300 -8.25 -13.90 14.43
CA LYS A 300 -7.58 -12.61 14.31
C LYS A 300 -7.73 -12.11 12.89
N ASP A 301 -7.99 -10.85 12.73
CA ASP A 301 -7.99 -10.23 11.41
C ASP A 301 -6.58 -9.81 10.94
N PHE A 302 -6.50 -9.23 9.74
CA PHE A 302 -5.23 -8.78 9.18
C PHE A 302 -4.58 -7.67 10.00
N HIS A 303 -5.37 -6.78 10.61
CA HIS A 303 -4.86 -5.72 11.49
C HIS A 303 -4.24 -6.31 12.76
N GLU A 304 -4.94 -7.20 13.47
CA GLU A 304 -4.47 -7.84 14.69
C GLU A 304 -3.22 -8.70 14.48
N SER A 305 -3.06 -9.27 13.27
CA SER A 305 -1.92 -10.11 12.89
C SER A 305 -0.77 -9.35 12.22
N LEU A 306 -0.87 -8.03 12.07
CA LEU A 306 0.13 -7.19 11.37
C LEU A 306 1.54 -7.30 11.99
N ARG A 307 1.64 -7.51 13.30
CA ARG A 307 2.94 -7.73 13.98
C ARG A 307 3.73 -8.90 13.38
N LEU A 308 3.04 -9.96 12.94
CA LEU A 308 3.70 -11.11 12.31
C LEU A 308 4.39 -10.70 11.00
N THR A 309 3.71 -9.92 10.17
CA THR A 309 4.30 -9.39 8.93
C THR A 309 5.50 -8.47 9.20
N HIS A 310 5.46 -7.63 10.24
CA HIS A 310 6.61 -6.80 10.62
C HIS A 310 7.81 -7.66 11.01
N ILE A 311 7.61 -8.74 11.77
CA ILE A 311 8.65 -9.69 12.12
C ILE A 311 9.20 -10.37 10.85
N THR A 312 8.32 -10.86 9.99
CA THR A 312 8.69 -11.47 8.70
C THR A 312 9.52 -10.52 7.85
N PHE A 313 9.08 -9.29 7.65
CA PHE A 313 9.84 -8.29 6.89
C PHE A 313 11.19 -7.97 7.52
N SER A 314 11.27 -7.89 8.86
CA SER A 314 12.54 -7.67 9.56
C SER A 314 13.54 -8.81 9.30
N ILE A 315 13.07 -10.07 9.33
CA ILE A 315 13.90 -11.24 9.00
C ILE A 315 14.35 -11.18 7.53
N LEU A 316 13.44 -10.87 6.61
CA LEU A 316 13.75 -10.79 5.18
C LEU A 316 14.72 -9.66 4.85
N ILE A 317 14.58 -8.49 5.50
CA ILE A 317 15.53 -7.38 5.39
C ILE A 317 16.91 -7.80 5.91
N ALA A 318 16.99 -8.49 7.03
CA ALA A 318 18.25 -9.01 7.56
C ALA A 318 18.93 -9.98 6.57
N LEU A 319 18.16 -10.83 5.88
CA LEU A 319 18.68 -11.70 4.82
C LEU A 319 19.23 -10.90 3.63
N VAL A 320 18.57 -9.82 3.21
CA VAL A 320 19.06 -8.93 2.14
C VAL A 320 20.38 -8.27 2.56
N ILE A 321 20.43 -7.71 3.76
CA ILE A 321 21.66 -7.07 4.30
C ILE A 321 22.80 -8.09 4.38
N TYR A 322 22.54 -9.30 4.85
CA TYR A 322 23.53 -10.39 4.88
C TYR A 322 24.06 -10.72 3.48
N ALA A 323 23.19 -10.85 2.46
CA ALA A 323 23.59 -11.14 1.09
C ALA A 323 24.48 -10.03 0.51
N ILE A 324 24.10 -8.77 0.72
CA ILE A 324 24.88 -7.60 0.30
C ILE A 324 26.27 -7.61 0.97
N GLY A 325 26.32 -7.81 2.29
CA GLY A 325 27.58 -7.87 3.05
C GLY A 325 28.50 -9.00 2.57
N LYS A 326 27.92 -10.18 2.30
CA LYS A 326 28.65 -11.30 1.71
C LYS A 326 29.23 -10.97 0.33
N GLY A 327 28.47 -10.29 -0.53
CA GLY A 327 28.92 -9.85 -1.84
C GLY A 327 30.09 -8.88 -1.75
N PHE A 328 30.04 -7.89 -0.87
CA PHE A 328 31.15 -6.97 -0.64
C PHE A 328 32.41 -7.69 -0.15
N TYR A 329 32.27 -8.61 0.80
CA TYR A 329 33.40 -9.38 1.33
C TYR A 329 34.06 -10.24 0.26
N GLN A 330 33.26 -10.91 -0.60
CA GLN A 330 33.79 -11.75 -1.69
C GLN A 330 34.53 -10.93 -2.74
N ASN A 331 34.01 -9.76 -3.11
CA ASN A 331 34.66 -8.84 -4.04
C ASN A 331 35.99 -8.32 -3.49
N GLN A 332 36.07 -7.91 -2.23
CA GLN A 332 37.33 -7.51 -1.58
C GLN A 332 38.38 -8.63 -1.59
N LYS A 333 37.93 -9.85 -1.28
CA LYS A 333 38.86 -11.02 -1.29
C LYS A 333 39.40 -11.34 -2.69
N GLN A 334 38.61 -11.15 -3.73
CA GLN A 334 39.04 -11.32 -5.12
C GLN A 334 40.05 -10.24 -5.54
N HIS A 335 39.82 -8.98 -5.18
CA HIS A 335 40.76 -7.88 -5.44
C HIS A 335 42.09 -8.07 -4.71
N LEU A 336 42.08 -8.51 -3.46
CA LEU A 336 43.31 -8.82 -2.70
C LEU A 336 44.10 -9.97 -3.32
N LYS A 337 43.43 -11.03 -3.78
CA LYS A 337 44.10 -12.16 -4.47
C LYS A 337 44.72 -11.73 -5.81
N HIS A 338 44.05 -10.87 -6.56
CA HIS A 338 44.58 -10.37 -7.83
C HIS A 338 45.82 -9.50 -7.63
N ASN A 339 45.79 -8.61 -6.61
CA ASN A 339 46.93 -7.74 -6.29
C ASN A 339 48.14 -8.49 -5.67
N LEU A 340 47.92 -9.71 -5.14
CA LEU A 340 49.03 -10.56 -4.62
C LEU A 340 49.61 -11.52 -5.68
N SER A 341 48.97 -11.64 -6.84
CA SER A 341 49.38 -12.51 -7.94
C SER A 341 50.04 -11.74 -9.10
N THR A 342 50.07 -10.42 -9.03
CA THR A 342 50.84 -9.50 -9.87
C THR A 342 52.06 -9.03 -9.11
#